data_469db9c79d33a25b5ffbd1dd117e1016
#
_entry.id   469db9c79d33a25b5ffbd1dd117e1016
#
_cell.length_a   1.000
_cell.length_b   1.000
_cell.length_c   1.000
_cell.angle_alpha   90.00
_cell.angle_beta   90.00
_cell.angle_gamma   90.00
#
_symmetry.space_group_name_H-M   'P 1'
#
loop_
_entity.id
_entity.type
_entity.pdbx_description
1 polymer ?
#
loop_
_entity_poly.entity_id
_entity_poly.type
_entity_poly.pdbx_seq_one_letter_code
_entity_poly.pdbx_strand_id
1 'polypeptide(L)'
;FCTYADEAWLHGSTHKNTVDYSGSIYCGWASFADNTYRADAVFSGCLYRRDAMFQGSWYGGRTALDHCTYEGAAFMRECVYERDADMSGCTYYGRAAATECPGEQARFDASVYYGDVNYAGSVFCHHPDFTCSAYYGGADFGGCVYRRGLSVSGSAFHGLVNFGGSECGKKSYCANAVFTGPVTLTGTVFRKKVIFEESAFLVSTDFSAADFSGRIPGFTECIFTPGEQYAFPQPVTAPPAGSRLLAPWEVRRLDYFRQQVQAFTHPAVDDP
;
A
#
# COMPACT_ATOMS: atom_id res chain seq x y z
N PHE A 1 -2.24 -2.88 -27.65
CA PHE A 1 -1.51 -4.17 -27.52
C PHE A 1 -0.24 -4.11 -28.34
N CYS A 2 0.92 -4.10 -27.71
CA CYS A 2 2.22 -4.16 -28.34
C CYS A 2 3.06 -5.28 -27.71
N THR A 3 3.96 -5.86 -28.49
CA THR A 3 4.98 -6.79 -27.97
C THR A 3 6.34 -6.15 -28.13
N TYR A 4 7.02 -5.89 -27.04
CA TYR A 4 8.40 -5.42 -27.00
C TYR A 4 9.31 -6.63 -26.78
N ALA A 5 9.99 -7.06 -27.86
CA ALA A 5 10.82 -8.26 -27.82
C ALA A 5 12.10 -8.07 -27.00
N ASP A 6 12.64 -6.85 -27.04
CA ASP A 6 13.84 -6.43 -26.32
C ASP A 6 13.49 -5.46 -25.17
N GLU A 7 14.46 -4.71 -24.70
CA GLU A 7 14.30 -3.71 -23.65
C GLU A 7 13.45 -2.52 -24.13
N ALA A 8 12.55 -2.03 -23.27
CA ALA A 8 11.70 -0.87 -23.54
C ALA A 8 12.12 0.29 -22.62
N TRP A 9 12.83 1.26 -23.19
CA TRP A 9 13.29 2.46 -22.46
C TRP A 9 12.35 3.63 -22.73
N LEU A 10 11.34 3.80 -21.88
CA LEU A 10 10.26 4.81 -21.98
C LEU A 10 10.27 5.76 -20.78
N HIS A 11 11.46 6.10 -20.30
CA HIS A 11 11.67 6.88 -19.06
C HIS A 11 12.04 8.35 -19.32
N GLY A 12 11.96 9.18 -18.26
CA GLY A 12 12.41 10.58 -18.27
C GLY A 12 11.58 11.49 -19.17
N SER A 13 10.33 11.13 -19.46
CA SER A 13 9.48 11.82 -20.42
C SER A 13 8.31 12.55 -19.75
N THR A 14 7.79 13.60 -20.41
CA THR A 14 6.57 14.29 -20.00
C THR A 14 5.46 14.02 -20.99
N HIS A 15 4.40 13.36 -20.52
CA HIS A 15 3.20 13.03 -21.27
C HIS A 15 2.09 14.03 -20.92
N LYS A 16 1.65 14.84 -21.89
CA LYS A 16 0.60 15.86 -21.68
C LYS A 16 -0.79 15.30 -21.83
N ASN A 17 -0.96 14.26 -22.65
CA ASN A 17 -2.23 13.60 -22.95
C ASN A 17 -2.22 12.20 -22.32
N THR A 18 -3.41 11.58 -22.29
CA THR A 18 -3.56 10.18 -21.88
C THR A 18 -2.62 9.26 -22.68
N VAL A 19 -1.94 8.37 -21.97
CA VAL A 19 -1.15 7.29 -22.57
C VAL A 19 -1.82 5.97 -22.28
N ASP A 20 -1.81 5.08 -23.28
CA ASP A 20 -2.38 3.74 -23.18
C ASP A 20 -1.39 2.70 -23.67
N TYR A 21 -0.83 1.94 -22.73
CA TYR A 21 0.05 0.80 -22.95
C TYR A 21 -0.64 -0.54 -22.65
N SER A 22 -1.96 -0.54 -22.40
CA SER A 22 -2.71 -1.71 -21.94
C SER A 22 -2.51 -2.95 -22.78
N GLY A 23 -2.53 -4.13 -22.13
CA GLY A 23 -2.40 -5.44 -22.76
C GLY A 23 -1.05 -5.72 -23.44
N SER A 24 -0.05 -4.87 -23.21
CA SER A 24 1.26 -5.02 -23.85
C SER A 24 2.12 -6.09 -23.17
N ILE A 25 3.02 -6.72 -23.94
CA ILE A 25 3.96 -7.72 -23.45
C ILE A 25 5.37 -7.17 -23.55
N TYR A 26 6.08 -7.12 -22.44
CA TYR A 26 7.46 -6.69 -22.31
C TYR A 26 8.36 -7.91 -22.03
N CYS A 27 9.10 -8.35 -23.04
CA CYS A 27 9.97 -9.53 -22.91
C CYS A 27 11.32 -9.21 -22.27
N GLY A 28 11.84 -7.99 -22.51
CA GLY A 28 13.03 -7.42 -21.87
C GLY A 28 12.69 -6.55 -20.65
N TRP A 29 13.66 -5.79 -20.17
CA TRP A 29 13.43 -4.78 -19.15
C TRP A 29 12.52 -3.66 -19.67
N ALA A 30 11.57 -3.22 -18.85
CA ALA A 30 10.66 -2.14 -19.19
C ALA A 30 10.86 -0.97 -18.21
N SER A 31 11.34 0.16 -18.70
CA SER A 31 11.56 1.34 -17.88
C SER A 31 10.58 2.46 -18.24
N PHE A 32 9.74 2.80 -17.29
CA PHE A 32 8.84 3.95 -17.28
C PHE A 32 9.20 4.91 -16.14
N ALA A 33 10.43 4.81 -15.63
CA ALA A 33 10.90 5.59 -14.49
C ALA A 33 11.00 7.09 -14.82
N ASP A 34 10.92 7.92 -13.77
CA ASP A 34 11.13 9.37 -13.84
C ASP A 34 10.24 10.08 -14.87
N ASN A 35 9.05 9.53 -15.14
CA ASN A 35 8.09 10.14 -16.06
C ASN A 35 7.14 11.10 -15.34
N THR A 36 6.66 12.10 -16.10
CA THR A 36 5.57 12.97 -15.69
C THR A 36 4.36 12.72 -16.58
N TYR A 37 3.29 12.14 -16.01
CA TYR A 37 2.02 11.92 -16.69
C TYR A 37 1.01 12.99 -16.24
N ARG A 38 0.69 13.97 -17.12
CA ARG A 38 -0.26 15.06 -16.79
C ARG A 38 -1.73 14.68 -16.96
N ALA A 39 -2.01 13.63 -17.71
CA ALA A 39 -3.33 13.02 -17.90
C ALA A 39 -3.26 11.54 -17.49
N ASP A 40 -4.29 10.75 -17.83
CA ASP A 40 -4.38 9.37 -17.41
C ASP A 40 -3.26 8.51 -18.00
N ALA A 41 -2.77 7.56 -17.20
CA ALA A 41 -1.74 6.59 -17.59
C ALA A 41 -2.29 5.17 -17.42
N VAL A 42 -2.44 4.43 -18.53
CA VAL A 42 -3.07 3.11 -18.55
C VAL A 42 -2.07 2.04 -18.95
N PHE A 43 -1.85 1.08 -18.04
CA PHE A 43 -0.96 -0.07 -18.21
C PHE A 43 -1.70 -1.38 -17.94
N SER A 44 -3.02 -1.36 -17.85
CA SER A 44 -3.86 -2.50 -17.45
C SER A 44 -3.58 -3.76 -18.28
N GLY A 45 -3.54 -4.92 -17.61
CA GLY A 45 -3.40 -6.22 -18.28
C GLY A 45 -2.05 -6.48 -18.95
N CYS A 46 -1.00 -5.74 -18.58
CA CYS A 46 0.34 -5.94 -19.14
C CYS A 46 1.05 -7.16 -18.55
N LEU A 47 1.91 -7.78 -19.36
CA LEU A 47 2.83 -8.84 -18.95
C LEU A 47 4.27 -8.34 -18.98
N TYR A 48 4.93 -8.31 -17.83
CA TYR A 48 6.34 -7.96 -17.69
C TYR A 48 7.16 -9.21 -17.36
N ARG A 49 7.92 -9.72 -18.33
CA ARG A 49 8.73 -10.93 -18.17
C ARG A 49 10.06 -10.69 -17.47
N ARG A 50 10.51 -9.45 -17.45
CA ARG A 50 11.70 -8.97 -16.72
C ARG A 50 11.27 -7.83 -15.80
N ASP A 51 12.23 -7.11 -15.25
CA ASP A 51 11.96 -6.04 -14.31
C ASP A 51 11.20 -4.90 -14.97
N ALA A 52 10.20 -4.38 -14.27
CA ALA A 52 9.39 -3.23 -14.65
C ALA A 52 9.69 -2.07 -13.70
N MET A 53 10.18 -0.95 -14.23
CA MET A 53 10.65 0.20 -13.48
C MET A 53 9.71 1.39 -13.70
N PHE A 54 8.98 1.81 -12.68
CA PHE A 54 8.08 2.97 -12.69
C PHE A 54 8.51 4.04 -11.66
N GLN A 55 9.59 3.79 -10.92
CA GLN A 55 10.02 4.61 -9.81
C GLN A 55 10.26 6.09 -10.20
N GLY A 56 10.12 6.99 -9.20
CA GLY A 56 10.37 8.41 -9.37
C GLY A 56 9.35 9.15 -10.24
N SER A 57 8.26 8.50 -10.63
CA SER A 57 7.28 9.07 -11.57
C SER A 57 6.18 9.86 -10.86
N TRP A 58 5.66 10.87 -11.55
CA TRP A 58 4.53 11.68 -11.11
C TRP A 58 3.31 11.45 -12.01
N TYR A 59 2.19 11.07 -11.40
CA TYR A 59 0.93 10.76 -12.06
C TYR A 59 -0.13 11.79 -11.68
N GLY A 60 -0.42 12.74 -12.57
CA GLY A 60 -1.41 13.80 -12.36
C GLY A 60 -2.84 13.40 -12.72
N GLY A 61 -3.01 12.39 -13.58
CA GLY A 61 -4.30 11.77 -13.93
C GLY A 61 -4.52 10.46 -13.17
N ARG A 62 -5.59 9.73 -13.50
CA ARG A 62 -5.82 8.37 -13.02
C ARG A 62 -4.74 7.45 -13.55
N THR A 63 -4.30 6.51 -12.71
CA THR A 63 -3.31 5.50 -13.08
C THR A 63 -3.93 4.12 -13.00
N ALA A 64 -3.91 3.36 -14.09
CA ALA A 64 -4.41 2.00 -14.14
C ALA A 64 -3.24 1.04 -14.43
N LEU A 65 -2.91 0.20 -13.46
CA LEU A 65 -1.89 -0.85 -13.49
C LEU A 65 -2.52 -2.21 -13.12
N ASP A 66 -3.86 -2.29 -13.21
CA ASP A 66 -4.65 -3.44 -12.81
C ASP A 66 -4.45 -4.65 -13.71
N HIS A 67 -4.71 -5.84 -13.17
CA HIS A 67 -4.62 -7.14 -13.87
C HIS A 67 -3.28 -7.41 -14.55
N CYS A 68 -2.21 -6.74 -14.10
CA CYS A 68 -0.86 -6.96 -14.63
C CYS A 68 -0.20 -8.20 -14.04
N THR A 69 0.71 -8.80 -14.82
CA THR A 69 1.57 -9.89 -14.36
C THR A 69 3.02 -9.45 -14.42
N TYR A 70 3.69 -9.49 -13.26
CA TYR A 70 5.10 -9.16 -13.10
C TYR A 70 5.89 -10.44 -12.81
N GLU A 71 6.56 -11.00 -13.82
CA GLU A 71 7.43 -12.18 -13.65
C GLU A 71 8.79 -11.78 -13.05
N GLY A 72 9.29 -10.57 -13.40
CA GLY A 72 10.45 -9.94 -12.79
C GLY A 72 10.09 -9.07 -11.58
N ALA A 73 11.04 -8.25 -11.11
CA ALA A 73 10.79 -7.27 -10.06
C ALA A 73 9.93 -6.11 -10.58
N ALA A 74 9.06 -5.56 -9.72
CA ALA A 74 8.27 -4.37 -9.99
C ALA A 74 8.72 -3.23 -9.05
N PHE A 75 9.23 -2.14 -9.62
CA PHE A 75 9.72 -0.98 -8.88
C PHE A 75 8.78 0.21 -9.08
N MET A 76 7.92 0.45 -8.10
CA MET A 76 6.93 1.54 -8.07
C MET A 76 7.17 2.47 -6.88
N ARG A 77 8.42 2.60 -6.46
CA ARG A 77 8.85 3.40 -5.31
C ARG A 77 9.02 4.88 -5.67
N GLU A 78 8.93 5.75 -4.66
CA GLU A 78 9.17 7.19 -4.83
C GLU A 78 8.22 7.84 -5.86
N CYS A 79 7.03 7.23 -6.05
CA CYS A 79 6.02 7.75 -6.96
C CYS A 79 5.04 8.68 -6.25
N VAL A 80 4.48 9.62 -7.00
CA VAL A 80 3.42 10.52 -6.55
C VAL A 80 2.19 10.30 -7.41
N TYR A 81 1.06 9.94 -6.80
CA TYR A 81 -0.23 9.74 -7.44
C TYR A 81 -1.20 10.82 -6.97
N GLU A 82 -1.52 11.79 -7.85
CA GLU A 82 -2.43 12.91 -7.55
C GLU A 82 -3.91 12.50 -7.59
N ARG A 83 -4.23 11.44 -8.32
CA ARG A 83 -5.56 10.85 -8.49
C ARG A 83 -5.53 9.38 -8.12
N ASP A 84 -6.67 8.71 -8.28
CA ASP A 84 -6.81 7.30 -7.96
C ASP A 84 -5.82 6.44 -8.74
N ALA A 85 -5.27 5.44 -8.08
CA ALA A 85 -4.38 4.45 -8.67
C ALA A 85 -4.95 3.04 -8.48
N ASP A 86 -5.25 2.36 -9.58
CA ASP A 86 -5.74 0.99 -9.57
C ASP A 86 -4.62 0.01 -9.90
N MET A 87 -4.26 -0.84 -8.94
CA MET A 87 -3.26 -1.90 -9.04
C MET A 87 -3.87 -3.25 -8.63
N SER A 88 -5.21 -3.37 -8.77
CA SER A 88 -5.97 -4.54 -8.35
C SER A 88 -5.76 -5.74 -9.27
N GLY A 89 -6.01 -6.94 -8.76
CA GLY A 89 -5.95 -8.17 -9.54
C GLY A 89 -4.58 -8.54 -10.10
N CYS A 90 -3.51 -7.87 -9.67
CA CYS A 90 -2.16 -8.10 -10.17
C CYS A 90 -1.51 -9.35 -9.56
N THR A 91 -0.59 -9.96 -10.30
CA THR A 91 0.25 -11.04 -9.80
C THR A 91 1.72 -10.64 -9.85
N TYR A 92 2.36 -10.60 -8.69
CA TYR A 92 3.78 -10.29 -8.53
C TYR A 92 4.55 -11.56 -8.16
N TYR A 93 5.19 -12.19 -9.14
CA TYR A 93 5.98 -13.40 -8.90
C TYR A 93 7.31 -13.08 -8.21
N GLY A 94 7.95 -11.97 -8.56
CA GLY A 94 9.36 -11.73 -8.28
C GLY A 94 10.20 -12.76 -9.04
N ARG A 95 11.49 -12.56 -9.20
CA ARG A 95 12.32 -13.57 -9.87
C ARG A 95 12.37 -14.89 -9.08
N ALA A 96 11.87 -15.95 -9.68
CA ALA A 96 12.15 -17.33 -9.29
C ALA A 96 13.46 -17.82 -9.91
N ALA A 97 14.52 -17.04 -9.92
CA ALA A 97 15.81 -17.49 -10.42
C ALA A 97 16.87 -17.42 -9.32
N ALA A 98 17.35 -18.59 -8.95
CA ALA A 98 18.54 -18.77 -8.13
C ALA A 98 19.70 -17.93 -8.69
N THR A 99 20.10 -16.91 -7.95
CA THR A 99 21.47 -16.46 -7.64
C THR A 99 21.44 -15.05 -7.08
N GLU A 100 21.65 -14.94 -5.79
CA GLU A 100 22.36 -13.87 -5.08
C GLU A 100 22.13 -12.39 -5.46
N CYS A 101 20.87 -11.93 -5.61
CA CYS A 101 20.56 -10.50 -5.54
C CYS A 101 19.55 -10.27 -4.40
N PRO A 102 19.90 -9.56 -3.32
CA PRO A 102 18.96 -9.17 -2.29
C PRO A 102 18.14 -7.98 -2.78
N GLY A 103 17.02 -8.19 -3.46
CA GLY A 103 16.22 -7.09 -3.95
C GLY A 103 15.04 -7.42 -4.84
N GLU A 104 14.67 -8.68 -5.00
CA GLU A 104 13.61 -9.10 -5.94
C GLU A 104 12.22 -9.05 -5.28
N GLN A 105 11.78 -7.85 -4.88
CA GLN A 105 10.48 -7.62 -4.27
C GLN A 105 9.69 -6.64 -5.13
N ALA A 106 8.36 -6.75 -5.10
CA ALA A 106 7.51 -5.67 -5.57
C ALA A 106 7.67 -4.50 -4.57
N ARG A 107 8.14 -3.35 -5.04
CA ARG A 107 8.46 -2.19 -4.22
C ARG A 107 7.52 -1.04 -4.52
N PHE A 108 6.78 -0.63 -3.50
CA PHE A 108 5.83 0.48 -3.48
C PHE A 108 6.22 1.51 -2.41
N ASP A 109 7.42 1.35 -1.83
CA ASP A 109 7.91 2.13 -0.72
C ASP A 109 8.13 3.61 -1.07
N ALA A 110 8.10 4.46 -0.05
CA ALA A 110 8.34 5.89 -0.13
C ALA A 110 7.44 6.63 -1.15
N SER A 111 6.24 6.10 -1.41
CA SER A 111 5.28 6.66 -2.36
C SER A 111 4.21 7.50 -1.68
N VAL A 112 3.62 8.45 -2.41
CA VAL A 112 2.55 9.33 -1.91
C VAL A 112 1.31 9.17 -2.78
N TYR A 113 0.18 8.82 -2.15
CA TYR A 113 -1.12 8.62 -2.78
C TYR A 113 -2.10 9.66 -2.24
N TYR A 114 -2.48 10.64 -3.04
CA TYR A 114 -3.48 11.65 -2.66
C TYR A 114 -4.90 11.15 -2.93
N GLY A 115 -5.13 10.43 -4.04
CA GLY A 115 -6.38 9.73 -4.33
C GLY A 115 -6.44 8.35 -3.69
N ASP A 116 -7.53 7.62 -3.96
CA ASP A 116 -7.67 6.24 -3.52
C ASP A 116 -6.74 5.32 -4.31
N VAL A 117 -6.17 4.33 -3.63
CA VAL A 117 -5.36 3.28 -4.25
C VAL A 117 -5.96 1.90 -4.01
N ASN A 118 -6.02 1.11 -5.05
CA ASN A 118 -6.61 -0.22 -5.02
C ASN A 118 -5.58 -1.30 -5.38
N TYR A 119 -5.26 -2.17 -4.41
CA TYR A 119 -4.45 -3.38 -4.59
C TYR A 119 -5.29 -4.66 -4.46
N ALA A 120 -6.61 -4.55 -4.28
CA ALA A 120 -7.46 -5.67 -3.92
C ALA A 120 -7.30 -6.88 -4.85
N GLY A 121 -7.36 -8.08 -4.28
CA GLY A 121 -7.26 -9.33 -5.01
C GLY A 121 -5.88 -9.65 -5.61
N SER A 122 -4.85 -8.87 -5.29
CA SER A 122 -3.50 -9.10 -5.81
C SER A 122 -2.79 -10.25 -5.11
N VAL A 123 -1.89 -10.92 -5.83
CA VAL A 123 -1.08 -12.03 -5.30
C VAL A 123 0.39 -11.64 -5.26
N PHE A 124 0.97 -11.60 -4.07
CA PHE A 124 2.38 -11.30 -3.83
C PHE A 124 3.11 -12.59 -3.43
N CYS A 125 3.89 -13.14 -4.34
CA CYS A 125 4.63 -14.39 -4.09
C CYS A 125 5.83 -14.18 -3.18
N HIS A 126 6.41 -12.97 -3.20
CA HIS A 126 7.46 -12.52 -2.30
C HIS A 126 6.94 -11.49 -1.30
N HIS A 127 7.80 -10.93 -0.48
CA HIS A 127 7.45 -9.93 0.53
C HIS A 127 7.32 -8.56 -0.15
N PRO A 128 6.12 -8.01 -0.36
CA PRO A 128 5.99 -6.69 -0.95
C PRO A 128 6.42 -5.62 0.06
N ASP A 129 6.99 -4.54 -0.45
CA ASP A 129 7.46 -3.43 0.35
C ASP A 129 6.56 -2.20 0.12
N PHE A 130 5.70 -1.89 1.09
CA PHE A 130 4.85 -0.70 1.13
C PHE A 130 5.30 0.28 2.21
N THR A 131 6.53 0.16 2.68
CA THR A 131 7.03 0.94 3.82
C THR A 131 7.20 2.41 3.50
N CYS A 132 7.15 3.25 4.54
CA CYS A 132 7.44 4.69 4.46
C CYS A 132 6.57 5.46 3.45
N SER A 133 5.36 4.96 3.15
CA SER A 133 4.43 5.57 2.19
C SER A 133 3.33 6.37 2.89
N ALA A 134 2.76 7.36 2.20
CA ALA A 134 1.66 8.17 2.70
C ALA A 134 0.41 8.00 1.83
N TYR A 135 -0.68 7.57 2.46
CA TYR A 135 -1.98 7.34 1.83
C TYR A 135 -2.98 8.36 2.39
N TYR A 136 -3.26 9.42 1.63
CA TYR A 136 -4.23 10.46 2.01
C TYR A 136 -5.65 10.04 1.65
N GLY A 137 -5.86 9.38 0.51
CA GLY A 137 -7.09 8.70 0.14
C GLY A 137 -7.25 7.34 0.80
N GLY A 138 -8.25 6.56 0.39
CA GLY A 138 -8.43 5.17 0.80
C GLY A 138 -7.36 4.25 0.21
N ALA A 139 -7.00 3.19 0.94
CA ALA A 139 -6.08 2.17 0.47
C ALA A 139 -6.73 0.78 0.61
N ASP A 140 -7.05 0.14 -0.51
CA ASP A 140 -7.68 -1.17 -0.53
C ASP A 140 -6.67 -2.28 -0.79
N PHE A 141 -6.40 -3.07 0.24
CA PHE A 141 -5.58 -4.28 0.21
C PHE A 141 -6.44 -5.54 0.42
N GLY A 142 -7.77 -5.43 0.24
CA GLY A 142 -8.72 -6.51 0.52
C GLY A 142 -8.52 -7.72 -0.39
N GLY A 143 -8.70 -8.93 0.17
CA GLY A 143 -8.59 -10.17 -0.60
C GLY A 143 -7.20 -10.48 -1.16
N CYS A 144 -6.16 -9.76 -0.75
CA CYS A 144 -4.80 -10.01 -1.21
C CYS A 144 -4.19 -11.28 -0.60
N VAL A 145 -3.30 -11.92 -1.35
CA VAL A 145 -2.52 -13.07 -0.87
C VAL A 145 -1.04 -12.69 -0.76
N TYR A 146 -0.53 -12.57 0.47
CA TYR A 146 0.87 -12.29 0.78
C TYR A 146 1.58 -13.57 1.21
N ARG A 147 2.17 -14.31 0.27
CA ARG A 147 2.80 -15.62 0.57
C ARG A 147 3.97 -15.54 1.55
N ARG A 148 4.68 -14.42 1.57
CA ARG A 148 5.82 -14.14 2.47
C ARG A 148 5.49 -13.17 3.60
N GLY A 149 4.25 -12.68 3.70
CA GLY A 149 3.83 -11.65 4.65
C GLY A 149 3.82 -10.26 4.05
N LEU A 150 3.32 -9.30 4.81
CA LEU A 150 3.11 -7.91 4.40
C LEU A 150 4.08 -7.00 5.18
N SER A 151 4.56 -5.91 4.55
CA SER A 151 5.24 -4.82 5.25
C SER A 151 4.61 -3.47 4.88
N VAL A 152 4.06 -2.78 5.89
CA VAL A 152 3.57 -1.40 5.81
C VAL A 152 4.24 -0.52 6.88
N SER A 153 5.39 -0.94 7.38
CA SER A 153 6.08 -0.24 8.47
C SER A 153 6.44 1.20 8.09
N GLY A 154 6.28 2.12 9.04
CA GLY A 154 6.59 3.53 8.84
C GLY A 154 5.63 4.28 7.92
N SER A 155 4.54 3.66 7.49
CA SER A 155 3.57 4.29 6.59
C SER A 155 2.46 5.02 7.35
N ALA A 156 1.88 6.04 6.69
CA ALA A 156 0.78 6.83 7.22
C ALA A 156 -0.49 6.62 6.38
N PHE A 157 -1.58 6.22 7.05
CA PHE A 157 -2.88 5.99 6.45
C PHE A 157 -3.87 7.02 7.00
N HIS A 158 -4.27 7.97 6.16
CA HIS A 158 -5.19 9.04 6.55
C HIS A 158 -6.63 8.73 6.12
N GLY A 159 -6.82 8.02 5.02
CA GLY A 159 -8.11 7.48 4.57
C GLY A 159 -8.43 6.11 5.17
N LEU A 160 -9.53 5.50 4.71
CA LEU A 160 -9.88 4.12 5.03
C LEU A 160 -8.78 3.18 4.54
N VAL A 161 -8.32 2.26 5.38
CA VAL A 161 -7.49 1.15 4.94
C VAL A 161 -8.22 -0.18 5.11
N ASN A 162 -8.31 -0.95 4.04
CA ASN A 162 -8.99 -2.23 4.01
C ASN A 162 -7.99 -3.38 3.81
N PHE A 163 -7.85 -4.26 4.80
CA PHE A 163 -7.13 -5.53 4.71
C PHE A 163 -8.08 -6.74 4.72
N GLY A 164 -9.40 -6.50 4.68
CA GLY A 164 -10.41 -7.55 4.84
C GLY A 164 -10.23 -8.71 3.86
N GLY A 165 -10.37 -9.94 4.36
CA GLY A 165 -10.25 -11.15 3.55
C GLY A 165 -8.85 -11.48 3.04
N SER A 166 -7.81 -10.73 3.43
CA SER A 166 -6.44 -10.98 2.99
C SER A 166 -5.77 -12.12 3.77
N GLU A 167 -4.79 -12.77 3.15
CA GLU A 167 -4.01 -13.83 3.77
C GLU A 167 -2.52 -13.49 3.80
N CYS A 168 -1.92 -13.50 5.01
CA CYS A 168 -0.50 -13.30 5.26
C CYS A 168 0.18 -14.60 5.66
N GLY A 169 0.93 -15.23 4.74
CA GLY A 169 1.52 -16.57 4.92
C GLY A 169 2.72 -16.63 5.86
N LYS A 170 3.45 -15.52 6.04
CA LYS A 170 4.61 -15.40 6.93
C LYS A 170 4.44 -14.21 7.87
N LYS A 171 5.50 -13.87 8.62
CA LYS A 171 5.53 -12.74 9.54
C LYS A 171 5.23 -11.44 8.80
N SER A 172 4.34 -10.62 9.36
CA SER A 172 3.97 -9.31 8.80
C SER A 172 4.46 -8.18 9.70
N TYR A 173 4.85 -7.07 9.09
CA TYR A 173 5.42 -5.91 9.76
C TYR A 173 4.56 -4.69 9.49
N CYS A 174 3.95 -4.18 10.56
CA CYS A 174 3.13 -2.98 10.56
C CYS A 174 3.63 -2.01 11.64
N ALA A 175 4.93 -2.07 11.97
CA ALA A 175 5.53 -1.27 13.03
C ALA A 175 5.70 0.20 12.59
N ASN A 176 5.66 1.12 13.55
CA ASN A 176 5.81 2.56 13.29
C ASN A 176 4.80 3.12 12.28
N ALA A 177 3.68 2.44 12.07
CA ALA A 177 2.64 2.88 11.14
C ALA A 177 1.64 3.81 11.87
N VAL A 178 1.08 4.78 11.13
CA VAL A 178 0.10 5.72 11.68
C VAL A 178 -1.22 5.54 10.93
N PHE A 179 -2.29 5.22 11.68
CA PHE A 179 -3.63 5.06 11.16
C PHE A 179 -4.52 6.16 11.74
N THR A 180 -4.79 7.21 10.97
CA THR A 180 -5.74 8.29 11.33
C THR A 180 -7.11 8.06 10.71
N GLY A 181 -7.21 7.21 9.68
CA GLY A 181 -8.44 6.72 9.08
C GLY A 181 -8.86 5.33 9.59
N PRO A 182 -10.09 4.89 9.30
CA PRO A 182 -10.61 3.58 9.73
C PRO A 182 -9.77 2.42 9.18
N VAL A 183 -9.66 1.34 9.97
CA VAL A 183 -8.93 0.12 9.59
C VAL A 183 -9.88 -1.06 9.59
N THR A 184 -9.96 -1.78 8.47
CA THR A 184 -10.76 -3.01 8.35
C THR A 184 -9.85 -4.22 8.29
N LEU A 185 -10.05 -5.16 9.23
CA LEU A 185 -9.32 -6.41 9.35
C LEU A 185 -10.23 -7.64 9.25
N THR A 186 -11.52 -7.44 8.92
CA THR A 186 -12.52 -8.52 8.93
C THR A 186 -12.14 -9.65 7.97
N GLY A 187 -11.99 -10.86 8.52
CA GLY A 187 -11.60 -12.03 7.75
C GLY A 187 -10.15 -12.07 7.28
N THR A 188 -9.31 -11.13 7.74
CA THR A 188 -7.86 -11.19 7.48
C THR A 188 -7.22 -12.35 8.25
N VAL A 189 -6.38 -13.13 7.58
CA VAL A 189 -5.69 -14.28 8.20
C VAL A 189 -4.20 -14.02 8.28
N PHE A 190 -3.65 -13.97 9.51
CA PHE A 190 -2.22 -13.90 9.78
C PHE A 190 -1.70 -15.27 10.23
N ARG A 191 -1.12 -16.05 9.32
CA ARG A 191 -0.60 -17.40 9.63
C ARG A 191 0.65 -17.39 10.51
N LYS A 192 1.31 -16.24 10.68
CA LYS A 192 2.48 -16.04 11.57
C LYS A 192 2.30 -14.73 12.35
N LYS A 193 3.26 -14.43 13.26
CA LYS A 193 3.21 -13.22 14.09
C LYS A 193 3.08 -11.95 13.21
N VAL A 194 2.19 -11.07 13.58
CA VAL A 194 2.13 -9.68 13.10
C VAL A 194 2.66 -8.75 14.18
N ILE A 195 3.39 -7.73 13.76
CA ILE A 195 4.04 -6.74 14.63
C ILE A 195 3.42 -5.38 14.31
N PHE A 196 2.69 -4.83 15.29
CA PHE A 196 2.17 -3.46 15.27
C PHE A 196 2.97 -2.51 16.18
N GLU A 197 4.09 -2.96 16.70
CA GLU A 197 4.91 -2.24 17.68
C GLU A 197 5.15 -0.79 17.25
N GLU A 198 5.11 0.17 18.20
CA GLU A 198 5.33 1.61 17.97
C GLU A 198 4.31 2.27 17.01
N SER A 199 3.22 1.61 16.66
CA SER A 199 2.21 2.16 15.74
C SER A 199 1.15 2.95 16.48
N ALA A 200 0.54 3.92 15.77
CA ALA A 200 -0.54 4.74 16.28
C ALA A 200 -1.86 4.39 15.59
N PHE A 201 -2.83 3.90 16.37
CA PHE A 201 -4.21 3.68 15.93
C PHE A 201 -5.07 4.77 16.53
N LEU A 202 -5.40 5.78 15.72
CA LEU A 202 -6.00 7.00 16.20
C LEU A 202 -7.53 7.06 16.01
N VAL A 203 -8.10 5.97 15.51
CA VAL A 203 -9.54 5.73 15.36
C VAL A 203 -9.89 4.32 15.81
N SER A 204 -11.17 4.09 16.09
CA SER A 204 -11.69 2.78 16.51
C SER A 204 -11.27 1.68 15.53
N THR A 205 -10.74 0.59 16.07
CA THR A 205 -10.23 -0.53 15.25
C THR A 205 -10.58 -1.86 15.93
N ASP A 206 -11.16 -2.78 15.16
CA ASP A 206 -11.47 -4.13 15.63
C ASP A 206 -10.39 -5.12 15.18
N PHE A 207 -9.40 -5.35 16.04
CA PHE A 207 -8.37 -6.37 15.82
C PHE A 207 -8.91 -7.79 16.03
N SER A 208 -10.04 -7.97 16.73
CA SER A 208 -10.62 -9.27 16.98
C SER A 208 -11.31 -9.87 15.73
N ALA A 209 -11.60 -9.04 14.74
CA ALA A 209 -12.16 -9.46 13.46
C ALA A 209 -11.17 -10.21 12.56
N ALA A 210 -9.88 -10.24 12.91
CA ALA A 210 -8.82 -10.97 12.19
C ALA A 210 -8.48 -12.30 12.87
N ASP A 211 -8.08 -13.29 12.07
CA ASP A 211 -7.51 -14.55 12.54
C ASP A 211 -5.98 -14.43 12.66
N PHE A 212 -5.46 -14.44 13.87
CA PHE A 212 -4.01 -14.44 14.16
C PHE A 212 -3.43 -15.86 14.29
N SER A 213 -4.17 -16.90 13.91
CA SER A 213 -3.74 -18.31 13.98
C SER A 213 -3.24 -18.73 15.37
N GLY A 214 -3.94 -18.28 16.42
CA GLY A 214 -3.61 -18.54 17.82
C GLY A 214 -2.34 -17.82 18.33
N ARG A 215 -1.82 -16.84 17.61
CA ARG A 215 -0.66 -16.04 18.03
C ARG A 215 -1.10 -14.68 18.57
N ILE A 216 -0.35 -14.17 19.54
CA ILE A 216 -0.59 -12.83 20.08
C ILE A 216 0.12 -11.82 19.19
N PRO A 217 -0.60 -10.83 18.59
CA PRO A 217 0.01 -9.71 17.89
C PRO A 217 0.91 -8.88 18.83
N GLY A 218 1.96 -8.26 18.27
CA GLY A 218 2.81 -7.33 19.02
C GLY A 218 2.20 -5.93 19.03
N PHE A 219 1.90 -5.38 20.23
CA PHE A 219 1.36 -4.03 20.42
C PHE A 219 2.25 -3.16 21.32
N THR A 220 3.49 -3.55 21.56
CA THR A 220 4.42 -2.80 22.41
C THR A 220 4.58 -1.37 21.89
N GLU A 221 4.50 -0.39 22.79
CA GLU A 221 4.62 1.05 22.50
C GLU A 221 3.60 1.61 21.49
N CYS A 222 2.53 0.86 21.21
CA CYS A 222 1.43 1.37 20.42
C CYS A 222 0.71 2.52 21.11
N ILE A 223 0.16 3.41 20.30
CA ILE A 223 -0.58 4.59 20.74
C ILE A 223 -2.04 4.46 20.32
N PHE A 224 -2.96 4.72 21.26
CA PHE A 224 -4.40 4.67 21.04
C PHE A 224 -5.07 5.98 21.49
N THR A 225 -6.16 6.38 20.85
CA THR A 225 -6.91 7.59 21.20
C THR A 225 -7.91 7.29 22.32
N PRO A 226 -7.95 8.09 23.42
CA PRO A 226 -8.96 7.95 24.44
C PRO A 226 -10.38 8.16 23.87
N GLY A 227 -11.34 7.33 24.31
CA GLY A 227 -12.74 7.40 23.88
C GLY A 227 -13.06 6.62 22.60
N GLU A 228 -12.06 6.25 21.83
CA GLU A 228 -12.23 5.33 20.70
C GLU A 228 -12.39 3.87 21.19
N GLN A 229 -13.05 3.05 20.39
CA GLN A 229 -13.30 1.64 20.71
C GLN A 229 -12.30 0.74 20.00
N TYR A 230 -11.61 -0.10 20.79
CA TYR A 230 -10.66 -1.08 20.28
C TYR A 230 -11.01 -2.46 20.80
N ALA A 231 -11.28 -3.38 19.88
CA ALA A 231 -11.46 -4.79 20.21
C ALA A 231 -10.16 -5.55 19.93
N PHE A 232 -9.69 -6.34 20.89
CA PHE A 232 -8.46 -7.11 20.79
C PHE A 232 -8.74 -8.61 20.82
N PRO A 233 -7.95 -9.44 20.10
CA PRO A 233 -8.07 -10.89 20.18
C PRO A 233 -7.66 -11.39 21.58
N GLN A 234 -8.35 -12.39 22.10
CA GLN A 234 -7.99 -13.02 23.37
C GLN A 234 -6.62 -13.74 23.27
N PRO A 235 -5.73 -13.68 24.28
CA PRO A 235 -5.91 -13.09 25.62
C PRO A 235 -5.38 -11.62 25.74
N VAL A 236 -5.34 -10.82 24.69
CA VAL A 236 -4.80 -9.45 24.74
C VAL A 236 -5.71 -8.56 25.62
N THR A 237 -5.13 -7.86 26.58
CA THR A 237 -5.84 -6.87 27.41
C THR A 237 -6.14 -5.59 26.64
N ALA A 238 -7.13 -4.80 27.09
CA ALA A 238 -7.47 -3.50 26.55
C ALA A 238 -7.21 -2.40 27.58
N PRO A 239 -6.23 -1.50 27.38
CA PRO A 239 -5.23 -1.46 26.29
C PRO A 239 -4.19 -2.59 26.42
N PRO A 240 -3.50 -2.96 25.34
CA PRO A 240 -2.41 -3.94 25.35
C PRO A 240 -1.26 -3.52 26.27
N ALA A 241 -0.61 -4.50 26.88
CA ALA A 241 0.55 -4.24 27.75
C ALA A 241 1.67 -3.51 26.96
N GLY A 242 2.25 -2.47 27.59
CA GLY A 242 3.28 -1.64 27.00
C GLY A 242 2.80 -0.61 25.99
N SER A 243 1.48 -0.53 25.73
CA SER A 243 0.89 0.55 24.93
C SER A 243 0.50 1.75 25.80
N ARG A 244 0.18 2.89 25.16
CA ARG A 244 -0.31 4.08 25.86
C ARG A 244 -1.51 4.72 25.16
N LEU A 245 -2.28 5.51 25.91
CA LEU A 245 -3.28 6.41 25.36
C LEU A 245 -2.66 7.80 25.10
N LEU A 246 -3.19 8.49 24.09
CA LEU A 246 -2.85 9.90 23.85
C LEU A 246 -3.22 10.76 25.06
N ALA A 247 -2.36 11.70 25.41
CA ALA A 247 -2.69 12.74 26.38
C ALA A 247 -3.72 13.74 25.78
N PRO A 248 -4.51 14.46 26.61
CA PRO A 248 -5.54 15.39 26.11
C PRO A 248 -5.02 16.47 25.15
N TRP A 249 -3.78 16.91 25.31
CA TRP A 249 -3.18 17.90 24.42
C TRP A 249 -2.78 17.29 23.07
N GLU A 250 -2.38 16.00 23.04
CA GLU A 250 -2.08 15.26 21.80
C GLU A 250 -3.36 15.05 20.99
N VAL A 251 -4.48 14.72 21.65
CA VAL A 251 -5.80 14.57 21.00
C VAL A 251 -6.20 15.87 20.28
N ARG A 252 -6.10 17.03 20.95
CA ARG A 252 -6.42 18.34 20.32
C ARG A 252 -5.53 18.63 19.12
N ARG A 253 -4.26 18.23 19.16
CA ARG A 253 -3.33 18.41 18.06
C ARG A 253 -3.65 17.48 16.89
N LEU A 254 -4.10 16.26 17.17
CA LEU A 254 -4.56 15.31 16.17
C LEU A 254 -5.81 15.81 15.44
N ASP A 255 -6.80 16.36 16.15
CA ASP A 255 -8.01 16.91 15.54
C ASP A 255 -7.69 18.07 14.60
N TYR A 256 -6.78 18.95 14.99
CA TYR A 256 -6.27 19.99 14.10
C TYR A 256 -5.62 19.40 12.84
N PHE A 257 -4.78 18.37 12.99
CA PHE A 257 -4.12 17.71 11.87
C PHE A 257 -5.13 17.04 10.91
N ARG A 258 -6.13 16.33 11.45
CA ARG A 258 -7.20 15.71 10.65
C ARG A 258 -7.96 16.73 9.78
N GLN A 259 -8.26 17.90 10.34
CA GLN A 259 -8.91 19.00 9.60
C GLN A 259 -8.03 19.48 8.43
N GLN A 260 -6.73 19.61 8.64
CA GLN A 260 -5.80 20.00 7.58
C GLN A 260 -5.72 18.95 6.46
N VAL A 261 -5.64 17.66 6.82
CA VAL A 261 -5.62 16.55 5.84
C VAL A 261 -6.91 16.54 5.02
N GLN A 262 -8.09 16.68 5.65
CA GLN A 262 -9.37 16.74 4.95
C GLN A 262 -9.46 17.90 3.98
N ALA A 263 -8.98 19.09 4.37
CA ALA A 263 -8.94 20.26 3.49
C ALA A 263 -8.00 20.06 2.29
N PHE A 264 -6.96 19.26 2.45
CA PHE A 264 -5.99 18.98 1.40
C PHE A 264 -6.48 17.94 0.40
N THR A 265 -7.15 16.87 0.88
CA THR A 265 -7.68 15.78 0.04
C THR A 265 -9.00 16.12 -0.64
N HIS A 266 -9.74 17.09 -0.09
CA HIS A 266 -11.00 17.61 -0.65
C HIS A 266 -10.92 19.14 -0.73
N PRO A 267 -10.07 19.70 -1.62
CA PRO A 267 -10.11 21.16 -1.83
C PRO A 267 -11.53 21.51 -2.22
N ALA A 268 -12.08 22.56 -1.59
CA ALA A 268 -13.38 23.10 -1.99
C ALA A 268 -13.32 23.32 -3.51
N VAL A 269 -14.19 22.64 -4.25
CA VAL A 269 -14.38 22.93 -5.67
C VAL A 269 -15.03 24.30 -5.69
N ASP A 270 -14.22 25.33 -5.94
CA ASP A 270 -14.76 26.62 -6.32
C ASP A 270 -15.48 26.37 -7.66
N ASP A 271 -16.79 26.23 -7.59
CA ASP A 271 -17.66 26.19 -8.75
C ASP A 271 -17.51 27.54 -9.48
N PRO A 272 -17.22 27.56 -10.78
CA PRO A 272 -16.96 28.79 -11.53
C PRO A 272 -18.20 29.66 -11.70
#